data_fda6d54f81152ddb14fd2269a6c712d5
#
_entry.id   fda6d54f81152ddb14fd2269a6c712d5
#
_cell.length_a   1.000
_cell.length_b   1.000
_cell.length_c   1.000
_cell.angle_alpha   90.00
_cell.angle_beta   90.00
_cell.angle_gamma   90.00
#
_symmetry.space_group_name_H-M   'P 1'
#
loop_
_entity.id
_entity.type
_entity.pdbx_description
1 polymer ?
#
loop_
_entity_poly.entity_id
_entity_poly.type
_entity_poly.pdbx_seq_one_letter_code
_entity_poly.pdbx_strand_id
1 'polypeptide(L)'
;MIANYLKKNNSGIDLYIETAPNVKLYVKDYGKGKPVILIHGWPLSNEMWEYQIDTLIQNNFRVIVYDSRGFGKSSQPWDGYDYDTLTDDLKAIIEQLDIKEAALVGFSMGGGEVVRYFSRHGGKGISKAVLIASVTPFQLQTDSNPNGVPQEKYDKMAEQIKDDRIGFLDDFGKKFFGVNVISKTISTPLLEYYRMLCSFASPRATLECAISFSTTDFRWEMSAVNVPTLIIHGDEDKTVPIEITSEITAKLVPDNKFIVYEGAPHGLFYIEKDKLNKDLIEFLNSQV
;
A
#
# COMPACT_ATOMS: atom_id res chain seq x y z
N MET A 1 -21.89 -17.32 3.10
CA MET A 1 -21.57 -18.42 2.17
C MET A 1 -20.06 -18.56 1.96
N ILE A 2 -19.33 -17.49 1.63
CA ILE A 2 -17.86 -17.47 1.45
C ILE A 2 -17.13 -17.88 2.73
N ALA A 3 -17.46 -17.30 3.90
CA ALA A 3 -16.83 -17.63 5.19
C ALA A 3 -16.95 -19.12 5.59
N ASN A 4 -18.01 -19.81 5.16
CA ASN A 4 -18.16 -21.26 5.40
C ASN A 4 -17.36 -22.11 4.41
N TYR A 5 -17.10 -21.61 3.22
CA TYR A 5 -16.24 -22.24 2.22
C TYR A 5 -14.77 -22.20 2.65
N LEU A 6 -14.32 -21.05 3.17
CA LEU A 6 -12.95 -20.84 3.65
C LEU A 6 -12.58 -21.74 4.83
N LYS A 7 -13.55 -22.08 5.71
CA LYS A 7 -13.31 -22.98 6.85
C LYS A 7 -13.00 -24.43 6.46
N LYS A 8 -13.28 -24.84 5.21
CA LYS A 8 -13.10 -26.22 4.74
C LYS A 8 -11.82 -26.48 3.96
N ASN A 9 -11.19 -25.47 3.39
CA ASN A 9 -10.03 -25.62 2.50
C ASN A 9 -8.77 -24.96 3.07
N ASN A 10 -7.70 -25.74 3.23
CA ASN A 10 -6.38 -25.28 3.71
C ASN A 10 -5.46 -24.74 2.62
N SER A 11 -5.91 -24.72 1.37
CA SER A 11 -5.16 -24.19 0.22
C SER A 11 -5.52 -22.72 0.01
N GLY A 12 -4.56 -21.91 -0.39
CA GLY A 12 -4.82 -20.52 -0.79
C GLY A 12 -5.99 -20.43 -1.76
N ILE A 13 -6.84 -19.42 -1.59
CA ILE A 13 -8.07 -19.27 -2.36
C ILE A 13 -8.00 -17.93 -3.09
N ASP A 14 -8.20 -17.99 -4.39
CA ASP A 14 -8.42 -16.83 -5.23
C ASP A 14 -9.91 -16.53 -5.26
N LEU A 15 -10.30 -15.32 -4.89
CA LEU A 15 -11.68 -14.88 -4.77
C LEU A 15 -11.92 -13.61 -5.58
N TYR A 16 -13.20 -13.40 -5.94
CA TYR A 16 -13.68 -12.09 -6.35
C TYR A 16 -14.74 -11.63 -5.36
N ILE A 17 -14.47 -10.53 -4.67
CA ILE A 17 -15.36 -9.91 -3.69
C ILE A 17 -16.02 -8.71 -4.34
N GLU A 18 -17.35 -8.71 -4.42
CA GLU A 18 -18.11 -7.56 -4.91
C GLU A 18 -18.19 -6.51 -3.79
N THR A 19 -17.57 -5.35 -4.02
CA THR A 19 -17.45 -4.26 -3.04
C THR A 19 -18.42 -3.12 -3.32
N ALA A 20 -18.85 -3.00 -4.58
CA ALA A 20 -19.87 -2.05 -5.03
C ALA A 20 -20.62 -2.67 -6.23
N PRO A 21 -21.77 -2.14 -6.67
CA PRO A 21 -22.47 -2.64 -7.85
C PRO A 21 -21.55 -2.73 -9.07
N ASN A 22 -21.40 -3.93 -9.60
CA ASN A 22 -20.51 -4.26 -10.75
C ASN A 22 -19.01 -4.01 -10.51
N VAL A 23 -18.57 -3.82 -9.28
CA VAL A 23 -17.15 -3.71 -8.91
C VAL A 23 -16.74 -4.91 -8.07
N LYS A 24 -15.84 -5.74 -8.62
CA LYS A 24 -15.31 -6.93 -7.96
C LYS A 24 -13.81 -6.80 -7.81
N LEU A 25 -13.32 -6.98 -6.59
CA LEU A 25 -11.91 -6.99 -6.32
C LEU A 25 -11.38 -8.42 -6.27
N TYR A 26 -10.24 -8.62 -6.90
CA TYR A 26 -9.51 -9.87 -6.82
C TYR A 26 -8.77 -9.95 -5.48
N VAL A 27 -9.02 -11.02 -4.74
CA VAL A 27 -8.50 -11.24 -3.39
C VAL A 27 -7.85 -12.62 -3.31
N LYS A 28 -6.69 -12.71 -2.71
CA LYS A 28 -6.05 -13.96 -2.33
C LYS A 28 -6.06 -14.08 -0.81
N ASP A 29 -6.39 -15.25 -0.30
CA ASP A 29 -6.46 -15.55 1.13
C ASP A 29 -5.67 -16.82 1.42
N TYR A 30 -4.57 -16.69 2.13
CA TYR A 30 -3.60 -17.75 2.36
C TYR A 30 -3.38 -18.02 3.85
N GLY A 31 -3.01 -19.26 4.15
CA GLY A 31 -2.57 -19.64 5.49
C GLY A 31 -3.68 -19.64 6.54
N LYS A 32 -3.28 -19.61 7.80
CA LYS A 32 -4.15 -19.63 8.99
C LYS A 32 -3.50 -18.82 10.10
N GLY A 33 -4.27 -18.44 11.10
CA GLY A 33 -3.79 -17.72 12.27
C GLY A 33 -4.30 -16.29 12.31
N LYS A 34 -3.55 -15.39 12.95
CA LYS A 34 -3.91 -13.97 13.02
C LYS A 34 -3.91 -13.37 11.62
N PRO A 35 -4.98 -12.65 11.22
CA PRO A 35 -5.05 -12.11 9.88
C PRO A 35 -4.16 -10.89 9.71
N VAL A 36 -3.50 -10.82 8.56
CA VAL A 36 -2.72 -9.68 8.08
C VAL A 36 -3.24 -9.33 6.70
N ILE A 37 -3.67 -8.09 6.50
CA ILE A 37 -4.12 -7.57 5.21
C ILE A 37 -3.01 -6.70 4.65
N LEU A 38 -2.50 -7.04 3.46
CA LEU A 38 -1.45 -6.29 2.78
C LEU A 38 -2.06 -5.47 1.64
N ILE A 39 -1.91 -4.16 1.71
CA ILE A 39 -2.45 -3.19 0.76
C ILE A 39 -1.32 -2.67 -0.11
N HIS A 40 -1.40 -2.92 -1.42
CA HIS A 40 -0.35 -2.54 -2.36
C HIS A 40 -0.28 -1.03 -2.59
N GLY A 41 0.87 -0.58 -3.08
CA GLY A 41 1.08 0.80 -3.53
C GLY A 41 0.75 1.00 -5.00
N TRP A 42 0.66 2.27 -5.40
CA TRP A 42 0.49 2.69 -6.79
C TRP A 42 1.81 2.54 -7.58
N PRO A 43 1.76 2.14 -8.82
CA PRO A 43 0.65 1.55 -9.57
C PRO A 43 0.74 0.02 -9.66
N LEU A 44 1.18 -0.62 -8.56
CA LEU A 44 1.41 -2.06 -8.45
C LEU A 44 0.09 -2.86 -8.28
N SER A 45 0.22 -4.10 -7.87
CA SER A 45 -0.86 -5.03 -7.53
C SER A 45 -0.48 -5.87 -6.31
N ASN A 46 -1.35 -6.78 -5.87
CA ASN A 46 -1.07 -7.72 -4.79
C ASN A 46 0.23 -8.53 -5.01
N GLU A 47 0.65 -8.72 -6.25
CA GLU A 47 1.84 -9.50 -6.62
C GLU A 47 3.16 -8.86 -6.10
N MET A 48 3.16 -7.58 -5.72
CA MET A 48 4.33 -6.97 -5.08
C MET A 48 4.72 -7.63 -3.77
N TRP A 49 3.78 -8.27 -3.09
CA TRP A 49 3.96 -8.86 -1.78
C TRP A 49 4.50 -10.29 -1.78
N GLU A 50 4.96 -10.80 -2.94
CA GLU A 50 5.45 -12.17 -3.12
C GLU A 50 6.38 -12.63 -1.98
N TYR A 51 7.36 -11.80 -1.60
CA TYR A 51 8.36 -12.14 -0.59
C TYR A 51 7.86 -12.01 0.86
N GLN A 52 6.85 -11.16 1.11
CA GLN A 52 6.23 -10.99 2.41
C GLN A 52 5.21 -12.09 2.69
N ILE A 53 4.43 -12.47 1.67
CA ILE A 53 3.39 -13.51 1.79
C ILE A 53 3.98 -14.81 2.30
N ASP A 54 5.04 -15.32 1.65
CA ASP A 54 5.66 -16.58 2.03
C ASP A 54 6.17 -16.56 3.48
N THR A 55 6.88 -15.51 3.85
CA THR A 55 7.42 -15.35 5.21
C THR A 55 6.30 -15.29 6.26
N LEU A 56 5.23 -14.54 6.00
CA LEU A 56 4.11 -14.42 6.93
C LEU A 56 3.39 -15.77 7.12
N ILE A 57 3.15 -16.51 6.04
CA ILE A 57 2.53 -17.83 6.10
C ILE A 57 3.40 -18.81 6.91
N GLN A 58 4.71 -18.83 6.69
CA GLN A 58 5.66 -19.66 7.44
C GLN A 58 5.69 -19.31 8.94
N ASN A 59 5.30 -18.09 9.31
CA ASN A 59 5.19 -17.63 10.69
C ASN A 59 3.74 -17.70 11.24
N ASN A 60 2.89 -18.54 10.65
CA ASN A 60 1.53 -18.84 11.09
C ASN A 60 0.56 -17.63 11.06
N PHE A 61 0.68 -16.75 10.10
CA PHE A 61 -0.30 -15.71 9.81
C PHE A 61 -1.26 -16.15 8.69
N ARG A 62 -2.51 -15.70 8.76
CA ARG A 62 -3.44 -15.70 7.63
C ARG A 62 -3.20 -14.42 6.85
N VAL A 63 -2.79 -14.54 5.60
CA VAL A 63 -2.40 -13.40 4.76
C VAL A 63 -3.48 -13.15 3.72
N ILE A 64 -4.05 -11.96 3.74
CA ILE A 64 -5.03 -11.49 2.77
C ILE A 64 -4.37 -10.39 1.95
N VAL A 65 -4.36 -10.55 0.63
CA VAL A 65 -3.92 -9.54 -0.32
C VAL A 65 -5.00 -9.33 -1.36
N TYR A 66 -5.09 -8.13 -1.90
CA TYR A 66 -6.06 -7.82 -2.94
C TYR A 66 -5.49 -6.84 -3.96
N ASP A 67 -6.07 -6.83 -5.13
CA ASP A 67 -5.86 -5.76 -6.10
C ASP A 67 -6.93 -4.70 -5.88
N SER A 68 -6.52 -3.46 -5.64
CA SER A 68 -7.43 -2.31 -5.57
C SER A 68 -8.16 -2.15 -6.91
N ARG A 69 -9.34 -1.52 -6.89
CA ARG A 69 -10.07 -1.21 -8.13
C ARG A 69 -9.15 -0.51 -9.13
N GLY A 70 -9.24 -0.88 -10.40
CA GLY A 70 -8.42 -0.35 -11.48
C GLY A 70 -7.05 -1.00 -11.63
N PHE A 71 -6.63 -1.91 -10.73
CA PHE A 71 -5.32 -2.55 -10.74
C PHE A 71 -5.42 -4.07 -10.87
N GLY A 72 -4.35 -4.68 -11.36
CA GLY A 72 -4.20 -6.11 -11.46
C GLY A 72 -5.38 -6.81 -12.12
N LYS A 73 -6.03 -7.74 -11.40
CA LYS A 73 -7.16 -8.54 -11.86
C LYS A 73 -8.52 -8.00 -11.40
N SER A 74 -8.55 -6.89 -10.66
CA SER A 74 -9.78 -6.27 -10.18
C SER A 74 -10.53 -5.53 -11.27
N SER A 75 -11.82 -5.27 -11.05
CA SER A 75 -12.64 -4.43 -11.92
C SER A 75 -12.01 -3.07 -12.15
N GLN A 76 -12.15 -2.53 -13.34
CA GLN A 76 -11.60 -1.25 -13.76
C GLN A 76 -12.74 -0.24 -14.05
N PRO A 77 -13.47 0.23 -13.00
CA PRO A 77 -14.52 1.21 -13.19
C PRO A 77 -13.96 2.54 -13.70
N TRP A 78 -14.81 3.41 -14.24
CA TRP A 78 -14.37 4.72 -14.69
C TRP A 78 -14.08 5.70 -13.54
N ASP A 79 -14.78 5.55 -12.41
CA ASP A 79 -14.72 6.44 -11.24
C ASP A 79 -14.47 5.69 -9.93
N GLY A 80 -14.29 6.44 -8.85
CA GLY A 80 -14.17 5.90 -7.50
C GLY A 80 -12.72 5.57 -7.10
N TYR A 81 -11.80 6.44 -7.44
CA TYR A 81 -10.38 6.29 -7.12
C TYR A 81 -9.92 7.22 -5.98
N ASP A 82 -10.87 7.81 -5.26
CA ASP A 82 -10.64 8.54 -4.03
C ASP A 82 -10.49 7.60 -2.82
N TYR A 83 -9.86 8.07 -1.77
CA TYR A 83 -9.59 7.26 -0.58
C TYR A 83 -10.85 6.82 0.17
N ASP A 84 -11.95 7.56 0.09
CA ASP A 84 -13.21 7.15 0.70
C ASP A 84 -13.71 5.87 0.03
N THR A 85 -13.71 5.86 -1.28
CA THR A 85 -14.15 4.70 -2.08
C THR A 85 -13.19 3.50 -1.92
N LEU A 86 -11.86 3.73 -1.93
CA LEU A 86 -10.88 2.66 -1.73
C LEU A 86 -11.02 2.02 -0.34
N THR A 87 -11.28 2.80 0.69
CA THR A 87 -11.49 2.25 2.05
C THR A 87 -12.86 1.62 2.24
N ASP A 88 -13.89 2.03 1.50
CA ASP A 88 -15.18 1.32 1.47
C ASP A 88 -15.02 -0.07 0.84
N ASP A 89 -14.17 -0.20 -0.19
CA ASP A 89 -13.77 -1.49 -0.75
C ASP A 89 -13.05 -2.37 0.29
N LEU A 90 -12.07 -1.83 0.99
CA LEU A 90 -11.36 -2.54 2.06
C LEU A 90 -12.32 -3.00 3.15
N LYS A 91 -13.25 -2.14 3.57
CA LYS A 91 -14.29 -2.50 4.54
C LYS A 91 -15.14 -3.67 4.05
N ALA A 92 -15.56 -3.67 2.79
CA ALA A 92 -16.34 -4.76 2.21
C ALA A 92 -15.57 -6.10 2.22
N ILE A 93 -14.26 -6.08 1.97
CA ILE A 93 -13.39 -7.27 2.08
C ILE A 93 -13.37 -7.77 3.52
N ILE A 94 -13.12 -6.88 4.49
CA ILE A 94 -13.05 -7.22 5.93
C ILE A 94 -14.37 -7.84 6.41
N GLU A 95 -15.50 -7.25 6.04
CA GLU A 95 -16.83 -7.73 6.45
C GLU A 95 -17.21 -9.06 5.78
N GLN A 96 -16.97 -9.22 4.48
CA GLN A 96 -17.34 -10.45 3.76
C GLN A 96 -16.47 -11.66 4.15
N LEU A 97 -15.21 -11.43 4.54
CA LEU A 97 -14.30 -12.47 5.03
C LEU A 97 -14.40 -12.69 6.55
N ASP A 98 -15.29 -11.96 7.26
CA ASP A 98 -15.46 -11.97 8.73
C ASP A 98 -14.12 -11.82 9.47
N ILE A 99 -13.32 -10.83 9.02
CA ILE A 99 -11.98 -10.59 9.57
C ILE A 99 -12.10 -9.84 10.89
N LYS A 100 -11.35 -10.30 11.90
CA LYS A 100 -11.31 -9.72 13.25
C LYS A 100 -9.86 -9.68 13.73
N GLU A 101 -9.53 -8.63 14.48
CA GLU A 101 -8.20 -8.44 15.09
C GLU A 101 -7.04 -8.53 14.07
N ALA A 102 -7.28 -8.04 12.85
CA ALA A 102 -6.27 -8.04 11.80
C ALA A 102 -5.20 -6.97 12.03
N ALA A 103 -4.03 -7.18 11.43
CA ALA A 103 -3.10 -6.11 11.14
C ALA A 103 -3.36 -5.57 9.73
N LEU A 104 -3.44 -4.24 9.57
CA LEU A 104 -3.42 -3.58 8.26
C LEU A 104 -1.99 -3.15 7.93
N VAL A 105 -1.47 -3.57 6.80
CA VAL A 105 -0.14 -3.20 6.29
C VAL A 105 -0.32 -2.48 4.97
N GLY A 106 -0.04 -1.18 4.94
CA GLY A 106 -0.16 -0.36 3.75
C GLY A 106 1.21 0.11 3.25
N PHE A 107 1.47 -0.12 1.96
CA PHE A 107 2.65 0.41 1.30
C PHE A 107 2.29 1.65 0.47
N SER A 108 3.06 2.73 0.59
CA SER A 108 2.93 3.93 -0.24
C SER A 108 1.48 4.48 -0.24
N MET A 109 0.79 4.49 -1.39
CA MET A 109 -0.65 4.84 -1.50
C MET A 109 -1.51 4.02 -0.53
N GLY A 110 -1.23 2.72 -0.35
CA GLY A 110 -1.96 1.85 0.57
C GLY A 110 -1.86 2.27 2.04
N GLY A 111 -0.82 3.03 2.42
CA GLY A 111 -0.74 3.64 3.75
C GLY A 111 -1.81 4.72 3.97
N GLY A 112 -2.20 5.45 2.93
CA GLY A 112 -3.34 6.36 2.98
C GLY A 112 -4.67 5.62 3.20
N GLU A 113 -4.84 4.44 2.59
CA GLU A 113 -6.01 3.59 2.83
C GLU A 113 -6.07 3.12 4.29
N VAL A 114 -4.92 2.74 4.88
CA VAL A 114 -4.86 2.39 6.31
C VAL A 114 -5.35 3.55 7.16
N VAL A 115 -4.81 4.75 6.99
CA VAL A 115 -5.19 5.93 7.79
C VAL A 115 -6.66 6.28 7.58
N ARG A 116 -7.14 6.33 6.34
CA ARG A 116 -8.55 6.61 6.02
C ARG A 116 -9.49 5.55 6.58
N TYR A 117 -9.07 4.28 6.68
CA TYR A 117 -9.89 3.23 7.27
C TYR A 117 -10.15 3.50 8.77
N PHE A 118 -9.15 3.98 9.51
CA PHE A 118 -9.34 4.36 10.90
C PHE A 118 -10.24 5.57 11.07
N SER A 119 -10.05 6.63 10.31
CA SER A 119 -10.85 7.85 10.42
C SER A 119 -12.29 7.65 9.94
N ARG A 120 -12.49 6.90 8.85
CA ARG A 120 -13.81 6.71 8.23
C ARG A 120 -14.62 5.57 8.85
N HIS A 121 -13.96 4.47 9.24
CA HIS A 121 -14.61 3.23 9.71
C HIS A 121 -14.23 2.86 11.15
N GLY A 122 -13.53 3.75 11.87
CA GLY A 122 -13.15 3.57 13.27
C GLY A 122 -12.20 2.40 13.53
N GLY A 123 -11.46 1.95 12.51
CA GLY A 123 -10.54 0.80 12.64
C GLY A 123 -11.22 -0.52 12.99
N LYS A 124 -12.51 -0.68 12.70
CA LYS A 124 -13.30 -1.87 13.07
C LYS A 124 -12.66 -3.16 12.56
N GLY A 125 -12.37 -4.08 13.48
CA GLY A 125 -11.74 -5.37 13.15
C GLY A 125 -10.22 -5.33 13.06
N ILE A 126 -9.58 -4.20 13.37
CA ILE A 126 -8.13 -4.00 13.24
C ILE A 126 -7.51 -3.84 14.63
N SER A 127 -6.39 -4.52 14.86
CA SER A 127 -5.65 -4.52 16.12
C SER A 127 -4.26 -3.89 16.00
N LYS A 128 -3.70 -3.80 14.80
CA LYS A 128 -2.37 -3.20 14.52
C LYS A 128 -2.38 -2.53 13.16
N ALA A 129 -1.52 -1.52 12.99
CA ALA A 129 -1.29 -0.85 11.71
C ALA A 129 0.21 -0.86 11.35
N VAL A 130 0.50 -0.94 10.04
CA VAL A 130 1.87 -0.79 9.53
C VAL A 130 1.82 0.14 8.32
N LEU A 131 2.65 1.17 8.35
CA LEU A 131 2.81 2.15 7.27
C LEU A 131 4.22 2.03 6.69
N ILE A 132 4.32 1.55 5.45
CA ILE A 132 5.60 1.32 4.77
C ILE A 132 5.74 2.34 3.64
N ALA A 133 6.74 3.19 3.69
CA ALA A 133 7.00 4.26 2.70
C ALA A 133 5.69 5.02 2.32
N SER A 134 4.86 5.29 3.34
CA SER A 134 3.51 5.80 3.19
C SER A 134 3.48 7.23 2.65
N VAL A 135 2.47 7.54 1.84
CA VAL A 135 2.20 8.88 1.31
C VAL A 135 1.69 9.87 2.38
N THR A 136 1.38 9.36 3.56
CA THR A 136 0.84 10.16 4.68
C THR A 136 1.93 11.01 5.36
N PRO A 137 1.60 12.15 5.97
CA PRO A 137 0.25 12.67 6.14
C PRO A 137 -0.22 13.59 5.00
N PHE A 138 0.68 14.23 4.24
CA PHE A 138 0.31 15.12 3.15
C PHE A 138 1.51 15.47 2.27
N GLN A 139 1.38 15.31 0.95
CA GLN A 139 2.49 15.51 0.03
C GLN A 139 2.47 16.87 -0.67
N LEU A 140 1.28 17.39 -1.03
CA LEU A 140 1.20 18.59 -1.84
C LEU A 140 1.73 19.83 -1.11
N GLN A 141 2.53 20.64 -1.81
CA GLN A 141 2.94 21.94 -1.32
C GLN A 141 1.75 22.91 -1.30
N THR A 142 1.52 23.49 -0.12
CA THR A 142 0.50 24.52 0.11
C THR A 142 1.03 25.52 1.15
N ASP A 143 0.31 26.61 1.40
CA ASP A 143 0.67 27.55 2.46
C ASP A 143 0.80 26.87 3.83
N SER A 144 -0.01 25.84 4.09
CA SER A 144 0.04 25.04 5.32
C SER A 144 1.00 23.85 5.27
N ASN A 145 1.63 23.58 4.13
CA ASN A 145 2.64 22.55 3.90
C ASN A 145 3.74 23.08 2.96
N PRO A 146 4.52 24.08 3.38
CA PRO A 146 5.46 24.77 2.49
C PRO A 146 6.61 23.90 1.98
N ASN A 147 6.93 22.80 2.67
CA ASN A 147 7.97 21.84 2.29
C ASN A 147 7.46 20.71 1.40
N GLY A 148 6.17 20.70 1.07
CA GLY A 148 5.56 19.70 0.20
C GLY A 148 6.07 19.71 -1.23
N VAL A 149 5.62 18.76 -2.01
CA VAL A 149 5.95 18.65 -3.44
C VAL A 149 5.14 19.67 -4.24
N PRO A 150 5.78 20.53 -5.04
CA PRO A 150 5.07 21.50 -5.87
C PRO A 150 4.05 20.87 -6.82
N GLN A 151 2.91 21.53 -7.02
CA GLN A 151 1.83 21.08 -7.92
C GLN A 151 2.34 20.79 -9.34
N GLU A 152 3.26 21.60 -9.85
CA GLU A 152 3.82 21.44 -11.21
C GLU A 152 4.50 20.09 -11.43
N LYS A 153 5.03 19.47 -10.37
CA LYS A 153 5.60 18.10 -10.47
C LYS A 153 4.51 17.05 -10.69
N TYR A 154 3.36 17.21 -10.05
CA TYR A 154 2.22 16.33 -10.24
C TYR A 154 1.54 16.55 -11.59
N ASP A 155 1.41 17.80 -12.02
CA ASP A 155 0.88 18.15 -13.34
C ASP A 155 1.73 17.53 -14.45
N LYS A 156 3.06 17.67 -14.35
CA LYS A 156 4.00 17.04 -15.28
C LYS A 156 3.90 15.52 -15.28
N MET A 157 3.76 14.91 -14.10
CA MET A 157 3.55 13.46 -13.99
C MET A 157 2.25 13.03 -14.69
N ALA A 158 1.17 13.77 -14.49
CA ALA A 158 -0.11 13.51 -15.15
C ALA A 158 -0.02 13.68 -16.68
N GLU A 159 0.71 14.67 -17.18
CA GLU A 159 0.98 14.84 -18.61
C GLU A 159 1.77 13.68 -19.19
N GLN A 160 2.85 13.26 -18.54
CA GLN A 160 3.66 12.12 -18.97
C GLN A 160 2.86 10.80 -18.99
N ILE A 161 2.00 10.58 -17.99
CA ILE A 161 1.10 9.42 -17.96
C ILE A 161 0.11 9.46 -19.14
N LYS A 162 -0.40 10.64 -19.50
CA LYS A 162 -1.35 10.78 -20.63
C LYS A 162 -0.67 10.63 -21.99
N ASP A 163 0.57 11.09 -22.11
CA ASP A 163 1.33 11.06 -23.37
C ASP A 163 1.87 9.65 -23.66
N ASP A 164 2.67 9.09 -22.76
CA ASP A 164 3.21 7.72 -22.85
C ASP A 164 3.25 7.07 -21.47
N ARG A 165 2.14 6.46 -21.07
CA ARG A 165 2.04 5.79 -19.77
C ARG A 165 3.08 4.69 -19.58
N ILE A 166 3.39 3.93 -20.62
CA ILE A 166 4.32 2.79 -20.51
C ILE A 166 5.77 3.27 -20.39
N GLY A 167 6.15 4.28 -21.16
CA GLY A 167 7.46 4.94 -21.02
C GLY A 167 7.62 5.60 -19.65
N PHE A 168 6.58 6.29 -19.17
CA PHE A 168 6.56 6.84 -17.81
C PHE A 168 6.79 5.75 -16.74
N LEU A 169 6.10 4.61 -16.84
CA LEU A 169 6.24 3.49 -15.89
C LEU A 169 7.64 2.86 -15.91
N ASP A 170 8.31 2.85 -17.05
CA ASP A 170 9.70 2.38 -17.16
C ASP A 170 10.66 3.28 -16.38
N ASP A 171 10.59 4.58 -16.59
CA ASP A 171 11.45 5.55 -15.89
C ASP A 171 11.09 5.68 -14.41
N PHE A 172 9.80 5.63 -14.09
CA PHE A 172 9.33 5.62 -12.70
C PHE A 172 9.86 4.39 -11.94
N GLY A 173 9.82 3.20 -12.54
CA GLY A 173 10.34 1.96 -11.94
C GLY A 173 11.82 2.03 -11.61
N LYS A 174 12.65 2.64 -12.49
CA LYS A 174 14.08 2.85 -12.22
C LYS A 174 14.28 3.74 -10.99
N LYS A 175 13.58 4.87 -10.92
CA LYS A 175 13.63 5.78 -9.77
C LYS A 175 13.11 5.11 -8.49
N PHE A 176 12.00 4.40 -8.59
CA PHE A 176 11.32 3.69 -7.50
C PHE A 176 12.25 2.69 -6.79
N PHE A 177 13.04 1.93 -7.55
CA PHE A 177 14.01 0.97 -7.02
C PHE A 177 15.43 1.54 -6.83
N GLY A 178 15.64 2.84 -7.02
CA GLY A 178 16.95 3.45 -6.86
C GLY A 178 17.98 3.01 -7.91
N VAL A 179 17.53 2.55 -9.08
CA VAL A 179 18.43 2.14 -10.18
C VAL A 179 19.04 3.37 -10.82
N ASN A 180 20.36 3.41 -10.89
CA ASN A 180 21.10 4.46 -11.56
C ASN A 180 22.32 3.87 -12.33
N VAL A 181 23.13 4.73 -12.93
CA VAL A 181 24.30 4.31 -13.74
C VAL A 181 25.33 3.49 -12.93
N ILE A 182 25.40 3.73 -11.62
CA ILE A 182 26.39 3.13 -10.73
C ILE A 182 25.80 1.95 -9.96
N SER A 183 24.54 2.07 -9.53
CA SER A 183 23.88 1.10 -8.66
C SER A 183 22.77 0.34 -9.39
N LYS A 184 22.89 -0.98 -9.41
CA LYS A 184 21.84 -1.91 -9.85
C LYS A 184 21.25 -2.62 -8.63
N THR A 185 20.37 -1.97 -7.95
CA THR A 185 19.69 -2.46 -6.73
C THR A 185 18.76 -3.66 -7.00
N ILE A 186 18.34 -3.84 -8.24
CA ILE A 186 17.41 -4.87 -8.68
C ILE A 186 17.87 -5.46 -10.02
N SER A 187 17.61 -6.73 -10.28
CA SER A 187 17.92 -7.36 -11.56
C SER A 187 17.01 -6.80 -12.69
N THR A 188 17.56 -6.73 -13.91
CA THR A 188 16.76 -6.27 -15.07
C THR A 188 15.48 -7.08 -15.27
N PRO A 189 15.48 -8.43 -15.24
CA PRO A 189 14.23 -9.20 -15.39
C PRO A 189 13.19 -8.87 -14.32
N LEU A 190 13.60 -8.60 -13.09
CA LEU A 190 12.66 -8.27 -12.02
C LEU A 190 12.14 -6.84 -12.13
N LEU A 191 12.96 -5.90 -12.58
CA LEU A 191 12.50 -4.54 -12.90
C LEU A 191 11.48 -4.56 -14.04
N GLU A 192 11.71 -5.37 -15.09
CA GLU A 192 10.75 -5.57 -16.18
C GLU A 192 9.45 -6.22 -15.69
N TYR A 193 9.55 -7.18 -14.78
CA TYR A 193 8.38 -7.81 -14.16
C TYR A 193 7.52 -6.78 -13.40
N TYR A 194 8.13 -5.95 -12.55
CA TYR A 194 7.37 -4.91 -11.86
C TYR A 194 6.79 -3.87 -12.82
N ARG A 195 7.51 -3.47 -13.87
CA ARG A 195 6.97 -2.61 -14.93
C ARG A 195 5.76 -3.25 -15.61
N MET A 196 5.82 -4.56 -15.88
CA MET A 196 4.69 -5.31 -16.45
C MET A 196 3.50 -5.30 -15.49
N LEU A 197 3.69 -5.57 -14.19
CA LEU A 197 2.62 -5.48 -13.19
C LEU A 197 1.94 -4.12 -13.20
N CYS A 198 2.73 -3.04 -13.18
CA CYS A 198 2.22 -1.67 -13.26
C CYS A 198 1.41 -1.40 -14.54
N SER A 199 1.77 -2.04 -15.65
CA SER A 199 1.08 -1.83 -16.95
C SER A 199 -0.35 -2.40 -16.99
N PHE A 200 -0.69 -3.34 -16.09
CA PHE A 200 -2.04 -3.88 -15.96
C PHE A 200 -3.01 -2.93 -15.26
N ALA A 201 -2.51 -1.90 -14.56
CA ALA A 201 -3.38 -0.84 -14.07
C ALA A 201 -4.10 -0.15 -15.23
N SER A 202 -5.40 0.16 -15.05
CA SER A 202 -6.12 0.91 -16.09
C SER A 202 -5.49 2.31 -16.26
N PRO A 203 -5.50 2.89 -17.48
CA PRO A 203 -5.02 4.25 -17.67
C PRO A 203 -5.75 5.26 -16.76
N ARG A 204 -7.04 5.06 -16.53
CA ARG A 204 -7.86 5.90 -15.67
C ARG A 204 -7.41 5.78 -14.21
N ALA A 205 -7.30 4.56 -13.67
CA ALA A 205 -6.83 4.33 -12.30
C ALA A 205 -5.41 4.87 -12.07
N THR A 206 -4.52 4.69 -13.07
CA THR A 206 -3.15 5.21 -12.99
C THR A 206 -3.15 6.73 -12.78
N LEU A 207 -4.00 7.47 -13.48
CA LEU A 207 -4.08 8.92 -13.38
C LEU A 207 -4.82 9.38 -12.11
N GLU A 208 -6.02 8.85 -11.87
CA GLU A 208 -6.89 9.32 -10.78
C GLU A 208 -6.32 8.98 -9.39
N CYS A 209 -5.70 7.81 -9.21
CA CYS A 209 -5.01 7.52 -7.97
C CYS A 209 -3.79 8.40 -7.76
N ALA A 210 -3.07 8.78 -8.85
CA ALA A 210 -1.96 9.72 -8.74
C ALA A 210 -2.43 11.10 -8.25
N ILE A 211 -3.57 11.58 -8.71
CA ILE A 211 -4.21 12.79 -8.20
C ILE A 211 -4.62 12.59 -6.73
N SER A 212 -5.26 11.47 -6.42
CA SER A 212 -5.79 11.19 -5.08
C SER A 212 -4.70 11.19 -4.02
N PHE A 213 -3.61 10.42 -4.20
CA PHE A 213 -2.55 10.35 -3.19
C PHE A 213 -1.73 11.64 -3.09
N SER A 214 -1.64 12.43 -4.16
CA SER A 214 -0.89 13.68 -4.13
C SER A 214 -1.64 14.82 -3.43
N THR A 215 -2.97 14.85 -3.52
CA THR A 215 -3.80 15.96 -3.05
C THR A 215 -4.54 15.71 -1.74
N THR A 216 -4.63 14.45 -1.28
CA THR A 216 -5.35 14.14 -0.04
C THR A 216 -4.53 14.52 1.19
N ASP A 217 -5.12 15.34 2.04
CA ASP A 217 -4.55 15.77 3.33
C ASP A 217 -5.07 14.89 4.46
N PHE A 218 -4.21 14.00 4.96
CA PHE A 218 -4.53 13.08 6.07
C PHE A 218 -4.15 13.64 7.44
N ARG A 219 -3.59 14.84 7.55
CA ARG A 219 -3.03 15.37 8.81
C ARG A 219 -4.04 15.32 9.96
N TRP A 220 -5.29 15.59 9.68
CA TRP A 220 -6.38 15.57 10.67
C TRP A 220 -6.88 14.17 11.03
N GLU A 221 -6.49 13.18 10.26
CA GLU A 221 -6.91 11.78 10.42
C GLU A 221 -5.88 10.94 11.18
N MET A 222 -4.64 11.41 11.28
CA MET A 222 -3.52 10.62 11.84
C MET A 222 -3.79 10.18 13.29
N SER A 223 -4.43 11.01 14.10
CA SER A 223 -4.79 10.69 15.49
C SER A 223 -5.88 9.63 15.63
N ALA A 224 -6.62 9.32 14.55
CA ALA A 224 -7.60 8.25 14.55
C ALA A 224 -6.94 6.86 14.47
N VAL A 225 -5.68 6.78 14.07
CA VAL A 225 -4.89 5.53 14.10
C VAL A 225 -4.51 5.26 15.56
N ASN A 226 -5.42 4.66 16.30
CA ASN A 226 -5.38 4.48 17.76
C ASN A 226 -5.02 3.04 18.18
N VAL A 227 -4.28 2.35 17.35
CA VAL A 227 -3.71 1.02 17.62
C VAL A 227 -2.19 1.08 17.50
N PRO A 228 -1.46 0.11 18.09
CA PRO A 228 -0.02 0.03 17.90
C PRO A 228 0.35 0.05 16.43
N THR A 229 1.24 0.95 16.07
CA THR A 229 1.58 1.25 14.67
C THR A 229 3.08 1.13 14.43
N LEU A 230 3.46 0.39 13.39
CA LEU A 230 4.83 0.35 12.88
C LEU A 230 4.93 1.26 11.66
N ILE A 231 5.89 2.18 11.67
CA ILE A 231 6.19 3.07 10.54
C ILE A 231 7.60 2.72 10.04
N ILE A 232 7.72 2.40 8.75
CA ILE A 232 8.99 2.07 8.10
C ILE A 232 9.16 2.95 6.87
N HIS A 233 10.34 3.57 6.70
CA HIS A 233 10.64 4.36 5.52
C HIS A 233 12.13 4.33 5.19
N GLY A 234 12.46 4.42 3.91
CA GLY A 234 13.84 4.56 3.45
C GLY A 234 14.26 6.02 3.36
N ASP A 235 15.45 6.38 3.83
CA ASP A 235 15.95 7.75 3.80
C ASP A 235 16.46 8.20 2.40
N GLU A 236 16.63 7.25 1.46
CA GLU A 236 16.91 7.54 0.04
C GLU A 236 15.66 7.41 -0.85
N ASP A 237 14.46 7.47 -0.27
CA ASP A 237 13.22 7.48 -1.02
C ASP A 237 13.02 8.81 -1.77
N LYS A 238 13.29 8.78 -3.08
CA LYS A 238 13.11 9.94 -3.98
C LYS A 238 11.72 10.01 -4.60
N THR A 239 10.86 9.03 -4.31
CA THR A 239 9.47 8.97 -4.80
C THR A 239 8.52 9.62 -3.80
N VAL A 240 8.64 9.21 -2.55
CA VAL A 240 7.88 9.74 -1.40
C VAL A 240 8.90 10.18 -0.34
N PRO A 241 9.32 11.47 -0.33
CA PRO A 241 10.37 11.93 0.59
C PRO A 241 9.98 11.74 2.06
N ILE A 242 10.89 11.13 2.83
CA ILE A 242 10.68 10.77 4.23
C ILE A 242 10.40 12.00 5.12
N GLU A 243 11.04 13.12 4.81
CA GLU A 243 11.01 14.35 5.60
C GLU A 243 9.62 15.02 5.63
N ILE A 244 8.85 14.85 4.56
CA ILE A 244 7.50 15.41 4.44
C ILE A 244 6.41 14.39 4.71
N THR A 245 6.77 13.13 4.93
CA THR A 245 5.84 12.02 5.13
C THR A 245 6.07 11.30 6.47
N SER A 246 6.84 10.23 6.51
CA SER A 246 6.93 9.38 7.70
C SER A 246 7.53 10.04 8.93
N GLU A 247 8.45 11.01 8.78
CA GLU A 247 8.93 11.79 9.93
C GLU A 247 7.85 12.66 10.58
N ILE A 248 6.89 13.14 9.77
CA ILE A 248 5.74 13.89 10.27
C ILE A 248 4.67 12.92 10.79
N THR A 249 4.40 11.84 10.07
CA THR A 249 3.48 10.78 10.47
C THR A 249 3.82 10.24 11.87
N ALA A 250 5.11 9.98 12.14
CA ALA A 250 5.57 9.49 13.44
C ALA A 250 5.31 10.48 14.61
N LYS A 251 5.17 11.77 14.33
CA LYS A 251 4.83 12.78 15.33
C LYS A 251 3.31 12.88 15.57
N LEU A 252 2.49 12.41 14.63
CA LEU A 252 1.04 12.57 14.63
C LEU A 252 0.28 11.32 15.07
N VAL A 253 0.83 10.12 14.81
CA VAL A 253 0.25 8.84 15.27
C VAL A 253 0.61 8.63 16.75
N PRO A 254 -0.38 8.41 17.66
CA PRO A 254 -0.11 8.42 19.11
C PRO A 254 0.79 7.29 19.61
N ASP A 255 0.57 6.07 19.13
CA ASP A 255 1.32 4.86 19.55
C ASP A 255 2.03 4.26 18.35
N ASN A 256 3.30 4.65 18.15
CA ASN A 256 4.06 4.16 17.03
C ASN A 256 5.52 3.83 17.36
N LYS A 257 6.06 2.90 16.56
CA LYS A 257 7.50 2.62 16.43
C LYS A 257 7.93 3.04 15.03
N PHE A 258 8.84 4.01 14.92
CA PHE A 258 9.37 4.48 13.64
C PHE A 258 10.76 3.89 13.38
N ILE A 259 10.95 3.27 12.22
CA ILE A 259 12.22 2.66 11.79
C ILE A 259 12.62 3.26 10.43
N VAL A 260 13.78 3.89 10.39
CA VAL A 260 14.39 4.36 9.15
C VAL A 260 15.27 3.26 8.57
N TYR A 261 15.11 2.99 7.26
CA TYR A 261 15.98 2.09 6.51
C TYR A 261 17.02 2.91 5.77
N GLU A 262 18.24 2.91 6.32
CA GLU A 262 19.37 3.67 5.78
C GLU A 262 19.73 3.20 4.36
N GLY A 263 19.84 4.17 3.44
CA GLY A 263 20.14 3.95 2.03
C GLY A 263 19.01 3.32 1.21
N ALA A 264 17.86 3.04 1.81
CA ALA A 264 16.79 2.35 1.10
C ALA A 264 15.96 3.31 0.22
N PRO A 265 15.69 2.93 -1.06
CA PRO A 265 14.79 3.64 -1.95
C PRO A 265 13.33 3.31 -1.66
N HIS A 266 12.38 3.88 -2.44
CA HIS A 266 10.95 3.59 -2.30
C HIS A 266 10.61 2.10 -2.40
N GLY A 267 11.26 1.36 -3.30
CA GLY A 267 11.08 -0.08 -3.50
C GLY A 267 11.67 -0.98 -2.41
N LEU A 268 11.74 -0.48 -1.17
CA LEU A 268 12.33 -1.17 -0.02
C LEU A 268 11.68 -2.53 0.30
N PHE A 269 10.42 -2.74 -0.07
CA PHE A 269 9.72 -4.02 0.13
C PHE A 269 10.43 -5.19 -0.55
N TYR A 270 11.19 -4.94 -1.60
CA TYR A 270 12.05 -5.90 -2.27
C TYR A 270 13.52 -5.71 -1.91
N ILE A 271 14.03 -4.48 -1.97
CA ILE A 271 15.47 -4.19 -1.75
C ILE A 271 15.89 -4.62 -0.33
N GLU A 272 15.05 -4.33 0.65
CA GLU A 272 15.26 -4.64 2.06
C GLU A 272 14.32 -5.75 2.55
N LYS A 273 13.91 -6.66 1.66
CA LYS A 273 12.87 -7.67 1.95
C LYS A 273 13.14 -8.51 3.21
N ASP A 274 14.41 -8.89 3.44
CA ASP A 274 14.76 -9.74 4.58
C ASP A 274 14.64 -8.97 5.91
N LYS A 275 15.09 -7.70 5.92
CA LYS A 275 14.95 -6.79 7.05
C LYS A 275 13.48 -6.45 7.30
N LEU A 276 12.73 -6.12 6.23
CA LEU A 276 11.31 -5.84 6.32
C LEU A 276 10.52 -7.03 6.87
N ASN A 277 10.79 -8.23 6.37
CA ASN A 277 10.15 -9.45 6.85
C ASN A 277 10.42 -9.68 8.34
N LYS A 278 11.66 -9.49 8.79
CA LYS A 278 12.02 -9.60 10.21
C LYS A 278 11.26 -8.57 11.06
N ASP A 279 11.29 -7.30 10.68
CA ASP A 279 10.64 -6.23 11.43
C ASP A 279 9.11 -6.39 11.48
N LEU A 280 8.50 -6.85 10.38
CA LEU A 280 7.08 -7.20 10.34
C LEU A 280 6.75 -8.33 11.31
N ILE A 281 7.47 -9.46 11.26
CA ILE A 281 7.23 -10.61 12.15
C ILE A 281 7.42 -10.21 13.63
N GLU A 282 8.46 -9.47 13.95
CA GLU A 282 8.71 -8.98 15.31
C GLU A 282 7.54 -8.13 15.80
N PHE A 283 7.10 -7.15 15.01
CA PHE A 283 6.00 -6.27 15.36
C PHE A 283 4.66 -7.01 15.46
N LEU A 284 4.35 -7.87 14.49
CA LEU A 284 3.08 -8.60 14.47
C LEU A 284 2.93 -9.58 15.64
N ASN A 285 4.05 -10.15 16.14
CA ASN A 285 4.08 -11.04 17.30
C ASN A 285 4.20 -10.31 18.64
N SER A 286 4.52 -9.01 18.67
CA SER A 286 4.62 -8.27 19.93
C SER A 286 3.28 -8.35 20.70
N GLN A 287 3.38 -8.60 22.02
CA GLN A 287 2.25 -8.41 22.93
C GLN A 287 2.14 -6.90 23.21
N VAL A 288 1.03 -6.34 22.96
CA VAL A 288 0.69 -4.95 23.27
C VAL A 288 -0.25 -4.96 24.46
#